data_92778f202674c689f1b6eb882cd503b0
#
_entry.id   92778f202674c689f1b6eb882cd503b0
#
_cell.length_a   1.000
_cell.length_b   1.000
_cell.length_c   1.000
_cell.angle_alpha   90.00
_cell.angle_beta   90.00
_cell.angle_gamma   90.00
#
_symmetry.space_group_name_H-M   'P 1'
#
loop_
_entity.id
_entity.type
_entity.pdbx_description
1 polymer ?
#
loop_
_entity_poly.entity_id
_entity_poly.type
_entity_poly.pdbx_seq_one_letter_code
_entity_poly.pdbx_strand_id
1 'polypeptide(L)'
;YEQFTMAELLDWGAANGVPTAGLKAVKDLVFVTLDGDLVHPGHVRISSDYMDTAGACIRNDQVMVPVRRLAELMGAVVAQNTTSGQTIVSRAGDTITLTPNSKTAYINGAATTLTVVPFMESNQIYVSVDDLADWFGQTVTRSKDKQLIEITEDKSVAGSSNLEQWAISMGALLLYENNPKEANLFGGKVRYGAMAVGSAVTDRIHTTGPDFGRTPLATDWGITNREGLFAQAKALIASNTTWDLCRVSHLAQWGYLSGYVTYAEALAMVQPAAETLCSRYSNWKQLQKDYLEGYMKWAGLNGNVWTTERGKLYDTILNDPNMNGVFDNTLFRTGVIGLPELSFDYHGDHGENQ
;
A
#
# COMPACT_ATOMS: atom_id res chain seq x y z
N TYR A 1 9.77 21.86 4.00
CA TYR A 1 9.41 20.87 5.01
C TYR A 1 10.58 20.60 5.96
N GLU A 2 11.70 20.14 5.45
CA GLU A 2 12.92 19.86 6.24
C GLU A 2 13.58 21.10 6.89
N GLN A 3 13.16 22.29 6.49
CA GLN A 3 13.64 23.56 7.06
C GLN A 3 12.87 24.00 8.31
N PHE A 4 11.74 23.35 8.60
CA PHE A 4 10.83 23.70 9.69
C PHE A 4 10.87 22.67 10.81
N THR A 5 10.72 23.14 12.04
CA THR A 5 10.48 22.29 13.20
C THR A 5 9.02 21.82 13.23
N MET A 6 8.71 20.78 13.99
CA MET A 6 7.34 20.33 14.22
C MET A 6 6.46 21.45 14.76
N ALA A 7 6.97 22.27 15.67
CA ALA A 7 6.23 23.40 16.25
C ALA A 7 5.84 24.43 15.17
N GLU A 8 6.77 24.81 14.30
CA GLU A 8 6.52 25.73 13.19
C GLU A 8 5.50 25.18 12.19
N LEU A 9 5.56 23.88 11.89
CA LEU A 9 4.59 23.21 11.01
C LEU A 9 3.18 23.20 11.63
N LEU A 10 3.07 22.96 12.94
CA LEU A 10 1.80 23.00 13.64
C LEU A 10 1.20 24.42 13.68
N ASP A 11 2.04 25.45 13.87
CA ASP A 11 1.60 26.83 13.84
C ASP A 11 1.13 27.28 12.45
N TRP A 12 1.87 26.87 11.42
CA TRP A 12 1.46 27.09 10.04
C TRP A 12 0.12 26.38 9.71
N GLY A 13 -0.02 25.12 10.10
CA GLY A 13 -1.24 24.35 9.92
C GLY A 13 -2.45 25.03 10.61
N ALA A 14 -2.29 25.46 11.86
CA ALA A 14 -3.33 26.17 12.58
C ALA A 14 -3.75 27.48 11.89
N ALA A 15 -2.79 28.24 11.38
CA ALA A 15 -3.02 29.48 10.64
C ALA A 15 -3.76 29.24 9.31
N ASN A 16 -3.67 28.04 8.74
CA ASN A 16 -4.34 27.63 7.50
C ASN A 16 -5.58 26.74 7.73
N GLY A 17 -6.14 26.73 8.93
CA GLY A 17 -7.39 26.03 9.24
C GLY A 17 -7.25 24.53 9.48
N VAL A 18 -6.03 23.99 9.60
CA VAL A 18 -5.80 22.60 9.97
C VAL A 18 -5.98 22.42 11.48
N PRO A 19 -6.76 21.44 11.97
CA PRO A 19 -6.98 21.22 13.40
C PRO A 19 -5.73 20.60 14.06
N THR A 20 -4.81 21.46 14.55
CA THR A 20 -3.53 21.04 15.15
C THR A 20 -3.52 21.07 16.68
N ALA A 21 -4.61 21.46 17.33
CA ALA A 21 -4.65 21.65 18.79
C ALA A 21 -4.25 20.39 19.59
N GLY A 22 -4.73 19.21 19.15
CA GLY A 22 -4.38 17.94 19.80
C GLY A 22 -2.90 17.57 19.64
N LEU A 23 -2.32 17.89 18.49
CA LEU A 23 -0.90 17.60 18.20
C LEU A 23 0.04 18.50 19.03
N LYS A 24 -0.33 19.76 19.28
CA LYS A 24 0.45 20.66 20.14
C LYS A 24 0.59 20.19 21.58
N ALA A 25 -0.38 19.40 22.08
CA ALA A 25 -0.34 18.84 23.43
C ALA A 25 0.74 17.75 23.60
N VAL A 26 1.24 17.19 22.50
CA VAL A 26 2.21 16.07 22.48
C VAL A 26 3.48 16.44 21.68
N LYS A 27 3.85 17.69 21.74
CA LYS A 27 4.96 18.28 20.98
C LYS A 27 6.36 17.66 21.21
N ASP A 28 6.50 16.90 22.28
CA ASP A 28 7.79 16.24 22.62
C ASP A 28 7.86 14.80 22.06
N LEU A 29 6.83 14.37 21.33
CA LEU A 29 6.77 13.05 20.71
C LEU A 29 7.32 13.09 19.27
N VAL A 30 7.77 11.93 18.79
CA VAL A 30 8.11 11.73 17.39
C VAL A 30 6.87 11.17 16.67
N PHE A 31 6.45 11.89 15.65
CA PHE A 31 5.31 11.51 14.81
C PHE A 31 5.81 10.87 13.53
N VAL A 32 5.23 9.75 13.17
CA VAL A 32 5.52 9.08 11.91
C VAL A 32 4.24 9.00 11.10
N THR A 33 4.30 9.47 9.86
CA THR A 33 3.22 9.32 8.87
C THR A 33 3.66 8.35 7.78
N LEU A 34 2.72 7.63 7.22
CA LEU A 34 2.89 6.77 6.06
C LEU A 34 1.89 7.21 5.00
N ASP A 35 2.39 7.70 3.85
CA ASP A 35 1.59 8.25 2.76
C ASP A 35 0.56 9.32 3.24
N GLY A 36 0.97 10.14 4.21
CA GLY A 36 0.17 11.20 4.82
C GLY A 36 -0.67 10.78 6.03
N ASP A 37 -0.82 9.49 6.31
CA ASP A 37 -1.58 9.00 7.45
C ASP A 37 -0.68 8.83 8.69
N LEU A 38 -1.13 9.32 9.84
CA LEU A 38 -0.38 9.23 11.09
C LEU A 38 -0.38 7.79 11.62
N VAL A 39 0.81 7.19 11.74
CA VAL A 39 0.98 5.79 12.17
C VAL A 39 1.60 5.61 13.54
N HIS A 40 2.49 6.52 13.93
CA HIS A 40 3.12 6.50 15.23
C HIS A 40 3.08 7.88 15.89
N PRO A 41 2.10 8.15 16.76
CA PRO A 41 2.02 9.43 17.47
C PRO A 41 2.93 9.51 18.73
N GLY A 42 3.90 8.61 18.86
CA GLY A 42 4.60 8.46 20.14
C GLY A 42 3.74 7.77 21.20
N HIS A 43 4.21 7.71 22.44
CA HIS A 43 3.59 6.97 23.56
C HIS A 43 2.16 7.43 23.96
N VAL A 44 1.24 7.56 23.02
CA VAL A 44 -0.14 7.93 23.31
C VAL A 44 -0.99 6.68 23.57
N ARG A 45 -1.58 6.62 24.76
CA ARG A 45 -2.62 5.64 25.09
C ARG A 45 -3.84 5.91 24.25
N ILE A 46 -4.23 4.99 23.38
CA ILE A 46 -5.38 5.16 22.50
C ILE A 46 -6.63 4.53 23.09
N SER A 47 -6.50 3.40 23.79
CA SER A 47 -7.57 2.79 24.59
C SER A 47 -6.99 1.80 25.59
N SER A 48 -7.81 1.31 26.54
CA SER A 48 -7.44 0.26 27.49
C SER A 48 -7.09 -1.07 26.81
N ASP A 49 -7.59 -1.30 25.62
CA ASP A 49 -7.49 -2.57 24.91
C ASP A 49 -6.38 -2.58 23.84
N TYR A 50 -5.88 -1.40 23.47
CA TYR A 50 -4.79 -1.22 22.51
C TYR A 50 -3.68 -0.39 23.14
N MET A 51 -2.87 -1.03 23.94
CA MET A 51 -1.66 -0.44 24.50
C MET A 51 -0.48 -0.72 23.56
N ASP A 52 -0.40 -0.01 22.43
CA ASP A 52 0.87 0.13 21.75
C ASP A 52 1.66 1.23 22.47
N THR A 53 2.41 0.83 23.48
CA THR A 53 3.27 1.72 24.26
C THR A 53 4.59 2.02 23.56
N ALA A 54 4.81 1.38 22.41
CA ALA A 54 6.04 1.49 21.65
C ALA A 54 5.87 2.56 20.56
N GLY A 55 6.28 3.76 20.85
CA GLY A 55 6.34 4.88 19.89
C GLY A 55 7.71 5.01 19.22
N ALA A 56 7.78 5.80 18.15
CA ALA A 56 9.06 6.21 17.58
C ALA A 56 9.85 7.06 18.59
N CYS A 57 11.17 6.95 18.56
CA CYS A 57 12.06 7.74 19.43
C CYS A 57 13.32 8.19 18.69
N ILE A 58 13.99 9.22 19.21
CA ILE A 58 15.29 9.65 18.69
C ILE A 58 16.37 9.03 19.59
N ARG A 59 17.28 8.27 19.00
CA ARG A 59 18.41 7.66 19.68
C ARG A 59 19.67 7.80 18.83
N ASN A 60 20.75 8.34 19.43
CA ASN A 60 22.01 8.60 18.73
C ASN A 60 21.79 9.42 17.45
N ASP A 61 20.96 10.47 17.54
CA ASP A 61 20.59 11.35 16.42
C ASP A 61 19.88 10.67 15.24
N GLN A 62 19.37 9.45 15.44
CA GLN A 62 18.57 8.70 14.48
C GLN A 62 17.17 8.46 15.00
N VAL A 63 16.20 8.49 14.09
CA VAL A 63 14.82 8.12 14.43
C VAL A 63 14.70 6.62 14.38
N MET A 64 14.33 6.04 15.51
CA MET A 64 14.12 4.60 15.68
C MET A 64 12.63 4.31 15.76
N VAL A 65 12.19 3.29 15.07
CA VAL A 65 10.78 2.89 14.99
C VAL A 65 10.61 1.41 15.39
N PRO A 66 9.52 1.06 16.06
CA PRO A 66 9.18 -0.35 16.29
C PRO A 66 8.81 -1.01 14.97
N VAL A 67 9.54 -2.08 14.62
CA VAL A 67 9.48 -2.70 13.29
C VAL A 67 8.09 -3.24 12.97
N ARG A 68 7.48 -4.00 13.90
CA ARG A 68 6.27 -4.76 13.62
C ARG A 68 5.18 -3.89 13.02
N ARG A 69 4.75 -2.87 13.75
CA ARG A 69 3.61 -2.05 13.33
C ARG A 69 3.87 -1.39 11.98
N LEU A 70 5.02 -0.74 11.82
CA LEU A 70 5.30 -0.01 10.59
C LEU A 70 5.49 -0.95 9.39
N ALA A 71 6.21 -2.07 9.58
CA ALA A 71 6.38 -3.07 8.53
C ALA A 71 5.06 -3.75 8.12
N GLU A 72 4.20 -4.09 9.09
CA GLU A 72 2.88 -4.66 8.80
C GLU A 72 2.00 -3.68 8.02
N LEU A 73 2.10 -2.38 8.31
CA LEU A 73 1.44 -1.33 7.56
C LEU A 73 1.93 -1.21 6.12
N MET A 74 3.19 -1.48 5.89
CA MET A 74 3.81 -1.54 4.57
C MET A 74 3.59 -2.88 3.85
N GLY A 75 2.74 -3.76 4.39
CA GLY A 75 2.38 -5.03 3.78
C GLY A 75 3.28 -6.22 4.17
N ALA A 76 4.19 -6.07 5.13
CA ALA A 76 5.04 -7.17 5.56
C ALA A 76 4.37 -8.11 6.58
N VAL A 77 4.91 -9.30 6.73
CA VAL A 77 4.65 -10.21 7.88
C VAL A 77 5.83 -10.10 8.83
N VAL A 78 5.56 -9.92 10.11
CA VAL A 78 6.60 -9.86 11.14
C VAL A 78 6.45 -11.03 12.11
N ALA A 79 7.40 -11.94 12.08
CA ALA A 79 7.50 -13.08 12.99
C ALA A 79 8.68 -12.90 13.96
N GLN A 80 8.55 -13.43 15.17
CA GLN A 80 9.65 -13.48 16.13
C GLN A 80 10.01 -14.94 16.40
N ASN A 81 11.29 -15.25 16.23
CA ASN A 81 11.83 -16.54 16.65
C ASN A 81 12.14 -16.47 18.14
N THR A 82 11.28 -17.09 18.96
CA THR A 82 11.40 -17.07 20.41
C THR A 82 12.65 -17.76 20.94
N THR A 83 13.23 -18.69 20.18
CA THR A 83 14.44 -19.43 20.56
C THR A 83 15.70 -18.61 20.32
N SER A 84 15.82 -17.94 19.17
CA SER A 84 17.00 -17.13 18.82
C SER A 84 16.85 -15.65 19.20
N GLY A 85 15.65 -15.20 19.55
CA GLY A 85 15.34 -13.79 19.79
C GLY A 85 15.33 -12.92 18.52
N GLN A 86 15.46 -13.54 17.36
CA GLN A 86 15.48 -12.86 16.08
C GLN A 86 14.07 -12.43 15.66
N THR A 87 13.99 -11.30 14.98
CA THR A 87 12.78 -10.85 14.29
C THR A 87 12.96 -11.04 12.80
N ILE A 88 11.98 -11.69 12.17
CA ILE A 88 11.94 -11.98 10.74
C ILE A 88 10.83 -11.13 10.12
N VAL A 89 11.19 -10.33 9.13
CA VAL A 89 10.25 -9.49 8.35
C VAL A 89 10.22 -10.03 6.93
N SER A 90 9.05 -10.36 6.42
CA SER A 90 8.90 -10.92 5.07
C SER A 90 7.91 -10.11 4.26
N ARG A 91 8.28 -9.73 3.03
CA ARG A 91 7.44 -8.99 2.09
C ARG A 91 7.87 -9.27 0.66
N ALA A 92 6.90 -9.51 -0.23
CA ALA A 92 7.11 -9.64 -1.67
C ALA A 92 8.24 -10.63 -2.06
N GLY A 93 8.36 -11.73 -1.31
CA GLY A 93 9.41 -12.73 -1.52
C GLY A 93 10.72 -12.47 -0.76
N ASP A 94 10.97 -11.24 -0.33
CA ASP A 94 12.15 -10.90 0.46
C ASP A 94 11.97 -11.22 1.94
N THR A 95 13.08 -11.56 2.59
CA THR A 95 13.15 -11.86 4.03
C THR A 95 14.28 -11.08 4.67
N ILE A 96 13.96 -10.35 5.74
CA ILE A 96 14.93 -9.59 6.53
C ILE A 96 14.99 -10.19 7.92
N THR A 97 16.17 -10.62 8.35
CA THR A 97 16.39 -11.16 9.70
C THR A 97 17.18 -10.17 10.54
N LEU A 98 16.58 -9.76 11.63
CA LEU A 98 17.12 -8.81 12.60
C LEU A 98 17.47 -9.52 13.90
N THR A 99 18.64 -9.19 14.46
CA THR A 99 19.06 -9.67 15.76
C THR A 99 19.23 -8.49 16.71
N PRO A 100 18.55 -8.43 17.85
CA PRO A 100 18.75 -7.36 18.84
C PRO A 100 20.22 -7.23 19.24
N ASN A 101 20.69 -6.01 19.39
CA ASN A 101 22.06 -5.65 19.73
C ASN A 101 23.14 -6.09 18.72
N SER A 102 22.73 -6.49 17.49
CA SER A 102 23.65 -6.76 16.38
C SER A 102 23.48 -5.73 15.29
N LYS A 103 24.57 -5.13 14.81
CA LYS A 103 24.58 -4.22 13.67
C LYS A 103 24.46 -4.97 12.33
N THR A 104 24.56 -6.29 12.34
CA THR A 104 24.40 -7.13 11.16
C THR A 104 22.97 -7.64 11.08
N ALA A 105 22.30 -7.35 9.97
CA ALA A 105 21.06 -7.97 9.54
C ALA A 105 21.32 -8.89 8.33
N TYR A 106 20.34 -9.70 7.99
CA TYR A 106 20.43 -10.55 6.80
C TYR A 106 19.23 -10.28 5.90
N ILE A 107 19.49 -9.95 4.63
CA ILE A 107 18.48 -9.82 3.59
C ILE A 107 18.63 -11.01 2.66
N ASN A 108 17.61 -11.87 2.58
CA ASN A 108 17.65 -13.12 1.80
C ASN A 108 18.89 -13.97 2.11
N GLY A 109 19.31 -14.00 3.37
CA GLY A 109 20.50 -14.71 3.83
C GLY A 109 21.82 -13.98 3.61
N ALA A 110 21.87 -12.90 2.86
CA ALA A 110 23.06 -12.06 2.68
C ALA A 110 23.22 -11.05 3.82
N ALA A 111 24.41 -10.97 4.39
CA ALA A 111 24.69 -10.05 5.49
C ALA A 111 24.71 -8.59 4.99
N THR A 112 24.04 -7.71 5.73
CA THR A 112 24.05 -6.27 5.55
C THR A 112 24.34 -5.56 6.86
N THR A 113 24.86 -4.35 6.81
CA THR A 113 25.18 -3.54 7.98
C THR A 113 24.14 -2.47 8.17
N LEU A 114 23.48 -2.48 9.32
CA LEU A 114 22.48 -1.48 9.69
C LEU A 114 23.12 -0.14 10.03
N THR A 115 22.38 0.93 9.80
CA THR A 115 22.78 2.31 10.16
C THR A 115 22.98 2.43 11.67
N VAL A 116 22.03 1.90 12.45
CA VAL A 116 22.10 1.87 13.92
C VAL A 116 21.85 0.44 14.44
N VAL A 117 22.49 0.10 15.55
CA VAL A 117 22.26 -1.16 16.23
C VAL A 117 20.80 -1.25 16.69
N PRO A 118 20.04 -2.26 16.28
CA PRO A 118 18.67 -2.48 16.75
C PRO A 118 18.64 -2.85 18.23
N PHE A 119 17.60 -2.44 18.92
CA PHE A 119 17.43 -2.75 20.34
C PHE A 119 16.00 -3.22 20.61
N MET A 120 15.81 -3.87 21.76
CA MET A 120 14.49 -4.29 22.24
C MET A 120 13.98 -3.31 23.30
N GLU A 121 12.73 -2.89 23.14
CA GLU A 121 11.99 -2.14 24.15
C GLU A 121 10.51 -2.53 24.07
N SER A 122 9.86 -2.71 25.23
CA SER A 122 8.44 -3.10 25.32
C SER A 122 8.09 -4.32 24.43
N ASN A 123 9.00 -5.33 24.39
CA ASN A 123 8.90 -6.55 23.58
C ASN A 123 8.82 -6.30 22.06
N GLN A 124 9.31 -5.15 21.59
CA GLN A 124 9.41 -4.81 20.18
C GLN A 124 10.86 -4.52 19.81
N ILE A 125 11.29 -4.94 18.61
CA ILE A 125 12.58 -4.57 18.07
C ILE A 125 12.46 -3.21 17.38
N TYR A 126 13.41 -2.34 17.66
CA TYR A 126 13.53 -1.02 17.05
C TYR A 126 14.67 -1.01 16.04
N VAL A 127 14.43 -0.43 14.89
CA VAL A 127 15.42 -0.15 13.85
C VAL A 127 15.38 1.31 13.44
N SER A 128 16.40 1.78 12.74
CA SER A 128 16.35 3.09 12.09
C SER A 128 15.20 3.14 11.08
N VAL A 129 14.46 4.24 11.07
CA VAL A 129 13.43 4.46 10.06
C VAL A 129 14.01 4.45 8.64
N ASP A 130 15.27 4.88 8.50
CA ASP A 130 15.95 4.86 7.20
C ASP A 130 16.22 3.43 6.72
N ASP A 131 16.76 2.56 7.58
CA ASP A 131 16.97 1.14 7.22
C ASP A 131 15.65 0.47 6.83
N LEU A 132 14.57 0.73 7.59
CA LEU A 132 13.27 0.13 7.30
C LEU A 132 12.67 0.65 5.99
N ALA A 133 12.78 1.95 5.73
CA ALA A 133 12.30 2.56 4.50
C ALA A 133 13.05 2.04 3.26
N ASP A 134 14.37 1.96 3.35
CA ASP A 134 15.21 1.43 2.27
C ASP A 134 14.80 -0.01 1.90
N TRP A 135 14.53 -0.87 2.90
CA TRP A 135 14.10 -2.25 2.63
C TRP A 135 12.77 -2.35 1.89
N PHE A 136 11.92 -1.34 2.04
CA PHE A 136 10.59 -1.31 1.42
C PHE A 136 10.51 -0.36 0.21
N GLY A 137 11.63 0.20 -0.24
CA GLY A 137 11.64 1.16 -1.36
C GLY A 137 10.80 2.41 -1.06
N GLN A 138 10.93 2.92 0.18
CA GLN A 138 10.21 4.11 0.64
C GLN A 138 11.16 5.30 0.73
N THR A 139 10.62 6.49 0.58
CA THR A 139 11.34 7.75 0.82
C THR A 139 11.00 8.30 2.20
N VAL A 140 12.00 8.80 2.90
CA VAL A 140 11.83 9.42 4.23
C VAL A 140 12.10 10.91 4.15
N THR A 141 11.11 11.72 4.48
CA THR A 141 11.23 13.15 4.70
C THR A 141 11.03 13.46 6.18
N ARG A 142 11.74 14.44 6.72
CA ARG A 142 11.67 14.74 8.15
C ARG A 142 11.70 16.24 8.42
N SER A 143 11.06 16.67 9.52
CA SER A 143 11.22 18.04 10.04
C SER A 143 12.63 18.26 10.56
N LYS A 144 13.03 19.54 10.69
CA LYS A 144 14.37 19.94 11.13
C LYS A 144 14.77 19.36 12.48
N ASP A 145 13.80 19.22 13.39
CA ASP A 145 13.96 18.65 14.73
C ASP A 145 13.73 17.13 14.78
N LYS A 146 13.47 16.51 13.62
CA LYS A 146 13.18 15.07 13.48
C LYS A 146 11.96 14.59 14.29
N GLN A 147 11.10 15.49 14.71
CA GLN A 147 9.88 15.13 15.43
C GLN A 147 8.71 14.76 14.51
N LEU A 148 8.77 15.13 13.22
CA LEU A 148 7.83 14.68 12.21
C LEU A 148 8.59 13.94 11.11
N ILE A 149 8.22 12.68 10.92
CA ILE A 149 8.77 11.79 9.90
C ILE A 149 7.64 11.44 8.95
N GLU A 150 7.84 11.73 7.69
CA GLU A 150 6.94 11.30 6.63
C GLU A 150 7.62 10.21 5.81
N ILE A 151 6.98 9.06 5.72
CA ILE A 151 7.39 7.94 4.89
C ILE A 151 6.43 7.88 3.71
N THR A 152 6.96 7.94 2.51
CA THR A 152 6.17 7.88 1.28
C THR A 152 6.72 6.79 0.37
N GLU A 153 5.85 6.17 -0.41
CA GLU A 153 6.28 5.19 -1.37
C GLU A 153 7.12 5.82 -2.47
N ASP A 154 8.27 5.22 -2.75
CA ASP A 154 9.05 5.59 -3.93
C ASP A 154 8.44 4.97 -5.17
N LYS A 155 7.70 5.77 -5.92
CA LYS A 155 7.10 5.40 -7.20
C LYS A 155 8.02 5.68 -8.39
N SER A 156 9.25 6.09 -8.17
CA SER A 156 10.21 6.42 -9.24
C SER A 156 10.50 5.23 -10.16
N VAL A 157 10.37 4.01 -9.65
CA VAL A 157 10.48 2.76 -10.42
C VAL A 157 9.49 2.68 -11.58
N ALA A 158 8.35 3.36 -11.48
CA ALA A 158 7.36 3.43 -12.54
C ALA A 158 7.76 4.44 -13.65
N GLY A 159 8.68 5.36 -13.36
CA GLY A 159 9.11 6.40 -14.30
C GLY A 159 7.94 7.20 -14.85
N SER A 160 7.83 7.27 -16.18
CA SER A 160 6.71 7.93 -16.88
C SER A 160 5.53 6.98 -17.20
N SER A 161 5.50 5.78 -16.63
CA SER A 161 4.44 4.79 -16.86
C SER A 161 3.04 5.35 -16.48
N ASN A 162 2.04 5.00 -17.27
CA ASN A 162 0.64 5.30 -16.97
C ASN A 162 -0.16 4.06 -16.51
N LEU A 163 0.54 2.98 -16.14
CA LEU A 163 -0.08 1.71 -15.75
C LEU A 163 -0.93 1.81 -14.49
N GLU A 164 -0.58 2.67 -13.53
CA GLU A 164 -1.43 2.88 -12.34
C GLU A 164 -2.79 3.44 -12.75
N GLN A 165 -2.82 4.43 -13.66
CA GLN A 165 -4.06 5.01 -14.18
C GLN A 165 -4.87 3.96 -14.96
N TRP A 166 -4.20 3.14 -15.77
CA TRP A 166 -4.84 2.01 -16.45
C TRP A 166 -5.43 1.00 -15.46
N ALA A 167 -4.68 0.61 -14.43
CA ALA A 167 -5.15 -0.31 -13.40
C ALA A 167 -6.41 0.21 -12.71
N ILE A 168 -6.38 1.48 -12.27
CA ILE A 168 -7.53 2.14 -11.63
C ILE A 168 -8.73 2.14 -12.57
N SER A 169 -8.56 2.58 -13.81
CA SER A 169 -9.66 2.79 -14.73
C SER A 169 -10.28 1.49 -15.26
N MET A 170 -9.45 0.49 -15.60
CA MET A 170 -9.96 -0.80 -16.10
C MET A 170 -10.68 -1.60 -15.01
N GLY A 171 -10.23 -1.51 -13.76
CA GLY A 171 -10.83 -2.19 -12.62
C GLY A 171 -11.85 -1.38 -11.84
N ALA A 172 -12.14 -0.14 -12.24
CA ALA A 172 -12.81 0.86 -11.43
C ALA A 172 -14.13 0.39 -10.79
N LEU A 173 -15.00 -0.30 -11.53
CA LEU A 173 -16.28 -0.76 -10.98
C LEU A 173 -16.10 -1.75 -9.84
N LEU A 174 -15.20 -2.71 -10.00
CA LEU A 174 -14.92 -3.72 -8.97
C LEU A 174 -14.15 -3.12 -7.79
N LEU A 175 -13.18 -2.25 -8.07
CA LEU A 175 -12.39 -1.58 -7.06
C LEU A 175 -13.26 -0.64 -6.21
N TYR A 176 -14.14 0.13 -6.83
CA TYR A 176 -15.06 1.04 -6.14
C TYR A 176 -16.08 0.32 -5.28
N GLU A 177 -16.59 -0.84 -5.72
CA GLU A 177 -17.51 -1.66 -4.95
C GLU A 177 -16.89 -2.15 -3.63
N ASN A 178 -15.60 -2.53 -3.69
CA ASN A 178 -14.90 -3.08 -2.54
C ASN A 178 -14.22 -2.02 -1.66
N ASN A 179 -13.98 -0.83 -2.20
CA ASN A 179 -13.31 0.25 -1.46
C ASN A 179 -13.85 1.65 -1.86
N PRO A 180 -15.08 1.98 -1.53
CA PRO A 180 -15.89 3.00 -2.21
C PRO A 180 -15.53 4.45 -1.91
N LYS A 181 -14.41 4.81 -1.36
CA LYS A 181 -14.22 6.20 -0.92
C LYS A 181 -12.95 6.90 -1.39
N GLU A 182 -12.17 6.29 -2.28
CA GLU A 182 -10.83 6.76 -2.44
C GLU A 182 -10.26 6.65 -3.85
N ALA A 183 -9.88 7.80 -4.40
CA ALA A 183 -9.31 7.96 -5.72
C ALA A 183 -7.92 7.29 -5.89
N ASN A 184 -7.31 6.89 -4.80
CA ASN A 184 -6.02 6.22 -4.79
C ASN A 184 -6.19 4.71 -4.61
N LEU A 185 -6.94 4.09 -5.49
CA LEU A 185 -7.32 2.69 -5.41
C LEU A 185 -6.13 1.75 -5.44
N PHE A 186 -5.06 2.13 -6.12
CA PHE A 186 -3.89 1.28 -6.29
C PHE A 186 -2.82 1.52 -5.24
N GLY A 187 -2.60 2.77 -4.83
CA GLY A 187 -1.61 3.16 -3.83
C GLY A 187 -2.13 3.25 -2.40
N GLY A 188 -3.41 2.95 -2.17
CA GLY A 188 -4.04 3.01 -0.86
C GLY A 188 -3.55 1.95 0.11
N LYS A 189 -2.28 2.05 0.49
CA LYS A 189 -1.63 1.12 1.40
C LYS A 189 -2.26 1.04 2.75
N VAL A 190 -2.70 2.16 3.23
CA VAL A 190 -3.02 2.25 4.63
C VAL A 190 -4.08 3.26 4.80
N ARG A 191 -5.18 2.78 5.22
CA ARG A 191 -6.20 3.65 5.73
C ARG A 191 -6.46 3.30 7.15
N TYR A 192 -5.51 3.78 7.90
CA TYR A 192 -5.73 3.89 9.33
C TYR A 192 -6.51 5.17 9.50
N GLY A 193 -7.65 5.04 10.10
CA GLY A 193 -8.29 6.21 10.62
C GLY A 193 -7.25 7.01 11.37
N ALA A 194 -7.01 8.24 10.93
CA ALA A 194 -6.10 9.14 11.59
C ALA A 194 -6.36 9.06 13.08
N MET A 195 -5.34 8.71 13.85
CA MET A 195 -5.45 8.74 15.29
C MET A 195 -5.57 10.21 15.68
N ALA A 196 -6.78 10.64 15.98
CA ALA A 196 -6.98 11.95 16.57
C ALA A 196 -6.26 11.97 17.91
N VAL A 197 -5.15 12.65 17.97
CA VAL A 197 -4.43 12.90 19.22
C VAL A 197 -5.27 13.88 20.03
N GLY A 198 -5.87 13.40 21.08
CA GLY A 198 -6.62 14.21 22.04
C GLY A 198 -8.09 14.45 21.67
N SER A 199 -8.98 13.86 22.38
CA SER A 199 -10.44 13.94 22.36
C SER A 199 -11.13 13.38 21.11
N ALA A 200 -11.90 12.35 21.32
CA ALA A 200 -12.67 11.60 20.34
C ALA A 200 -11.80 10.79 19.36
N VAL A 201 -11.28 9.71 19.83
CA VAL A 201 -11.00 8.53 19.02
C VAL A 201 -12.31 8.20 18.31
N THR A 202 -12.37 8.54 17.05
CA THR A 202 -13.45 8.03 16.23
C THR A 202 -13.19 6.55 16.01
N ASP A 203 -14.24 5.76 16.03
CA ASP A 203 -14.33 4.29 15.98
C ASP A 203 -13.68 3.60 14.77
N ARG A 204 -12.62 4.14 14.21
CA ARG A 204 -11.99 3.63 13.00
C ARG A 204 -10.53 3.23 13.21
N ILE A 205 -10.27 2.47 14.24
CA ILE A 205 -9.10 1.59 14.25
C ILE A 205 -9.52 0.30 13.53
N HIS A 206 -9.88 0.40 12.30
CA HIS A 206 -9.91 -0.77 11.45
C HIS A 206 -8.50 -0.93 10.90
N THR A 207 -7.79 -1.81 11.50
CA THR A 207 -6.54 -2.36 11.03
C THR A 207 -6.73 -2.85 9.59
N THR A 208 -6.37 -2.02 8.65
CA THR A 208 -6.27 -2.41 7.25
C THR A 208 -4.90 -2.98 6.97
N GLY A 209 -4.12 -3.47 7.78
CA GLY A 209 -2.84 -4.12 7.51
C GLY A 209 -2.93 -5.16 6.40
N PRO A 210 -1.90 -5.96 6.21
CA PRO A 210 -1.84 -6.99 5.16
C PRO A 210 -3.08 -7.89 5.10
N ASP A 211 -3.77 -8.06 6.21
CA ASP A 211 -4.99 -8.87 6.29
C ASP A 211 -6.15 -8.32 5.46
N PHE A 212 -6.19 -7.01 5.21
CA PHE A 212 -7.19 -6.41 4.33
C PHE A 212 -7.15 -7.00 2.91
N GLY A 213 -5.97 -7.21 2.36
CA GLY A 213 -5.79 -7.87 1.06
C GLY A 213 -5.79 -9.39 1.16
N ARG A 214 -5.17 -9.96 2.20
CA ARG A 214 -4.99 -11.41 2.36
C ARG A 214 -6.30 -12.16 2.58
N THR A 215 -7.20 -11.62 3.41
CA THR A 215 -8.46 -12.28 3.70
C THR A 215 -9.30 -12.48 2.43
N PRO A 216 -9.64 -11.44 1.64
CA PRO A 216 -10.40 -11.65 0.41
C PRO A 216 -9.63 -12.44 -0.65
N LEU A 217 -8.30 -12.31 -0.75
CA LEU A 217 -7.52 -13.16 -1.65
C LEU A 217 -7.66 -14.64 -1.28
N ALA A 218 -7.63 -14.97 0.02
CA ALA A 218 -7.79 -16.35 0.47
C ALA A 218 -9.23 -16.85 0.33
N THR A 219 -10.24 -16.06 0.74
CA THR A 219 -11.66 -16.49 0.77
C THR A 219 -12.30 -16.53 -0.60
N ASP A 220 -12.04 -15.51 -1.44
CA ASP A 220 -12.76 -15.33 -2.69
C ASP A 220 -11.98 -15.88 -3.90
N TRP A 221 -10.66 -16.02 -3.77
CA TRP A 221 -9.77 -16.44 -4.84
C TRP A 221 -8.96 -17.70 -4.53
N GLY A 222 -8.93 -18.16 -3.29
CA GLY A 222 -8.08 -19.27 -2.85
C GLY A 222 -6.57 -18.95 -2.88
N ILE A 223 -6.21 -17.66 -2.89
CA ILE A 223 -4.84 -17.19 -2.99
C ILE A 223 -4.30 -16.93 -1.59
N THR A 224 -3.30 -17.69 -1.16
CA THR A 224 -2.72 -17.59 0.18
C THR A 224 -1.24 -17.18 0.18
N ASN A 225 -0.64 -17.00 -0.99
CA ASN A 225 0.77 -16.66 -1.17
C ASN A 225 1.01 -15.96 -2.51
N ARG A 226 2.25 -15.52 -2.72
CA ARG A 226 2.72 -14.83 -3.92
C ARG A 226 2.58 -15.68 -5.19
N GLU A 227 2.98 -16.94 -5.13
CA GLU A 227 2.96 -17.86 -6.27
C GLU A 227 1.52 -18.08 -6.77
N GLY A 228 0.58 -18.27 -5.83
CA GLY A 228 -0.84 -18.37 -6.14
C GLY A 228 -1.40 -17.10 -6.78
N LEU A 229 -0.94 -15.92 -6.34
CA LEU A 229 -1.34 -14.64 -6.92
C LEU A 229 -0.89 -14.54 -8.39
N PHE A 230 0.37 -14.84 -8.67
CA PHE A 230 0.89 -14.81 -10.06
C PHE A 230 0.23 -15.86 -10.95
N ALA A 231 0.03 -17.08 -10.44
CA ALA A 231 -0.66 -18.12 -11.17
C ALA A 231 -2.08 -17.71 -11.57
N GLN A 232 -2.81 -17.11 -10.64
CA GLN A 232 -4.18 -16.62 -10.90
C GLN A 232 -4.19 -15.45 -11.88
N ALA A 233 -3.28 -14.48 -11.75
CA ALA A 233 -3.15 -13.37 -12.69
C ALA A 233 -2.86 -13.87 -14.12
N LYS A 234 -1.91 -14.81 -14.27
CA LYS A 234 -1.63 -15.45 -15.56
C LYS A 234 -2.84 -16.16 -16.15
N ALA A 235 -3.62 -16.86 -15.32
CA ALA A 235 -4.84 -17.54 -15.77
C ALA A 235 -5.90 -16.54 -16.28
N LEU A 236 -6.09 -15.41 -15.58
CA LEU A 236 -7.01 -14.36 -16.02
C LEU A 236 -6.57 -13.71 -17.33
N ILE A 237 -5.28 -13.45 -17.49
CA ILE A 237 -4.71 -12.90 -18.74
C ILE A 237 -4.90 -13.89 -19.89
N ALA A 238 -4.62 -15.17 -19.65
CA ALA A 238 -4.75 -16.22 -20.65
C ALA A 238 -6.21 -16.48 -21.09
N SER A 239 -7.20 -16.25 -20.22
CA SER A 239 -8.64 -16.35 -20.59
C SER A 239 -9.02 -15.31 -21.63
N ASN A 240 -8.33 -14.19 -21.65
CA ASN A 240 -8.44 -13.13 -22.64
C ASN A 240 -9.85 -12.53 -22.77
N THR A 241 -10.72 -12.68 -21.77
CA THR A 241 -12.02 -12.01 -21.71
C THR A 241 -11.89 -10.63 -21.06
N THR A 242 -12.71 -9.67 -21.46
CA THR A 242 -12.70 -8.34 -20.82
C THR A 242 -13.00 -8.41 -19.34
N TRP A 243 -13.91 -9.32 -18.94
CA TRP A 243 -14.21 -9.60 -17.53
C TRP A 243 -12.96 -9.98 -16.73
N ASP A 244 -12.17 -10.92 -17.23
CA ASP A 244 -10.99 -11.41 -16.52
C ASP A 244 -9.83 -10.43 -16.60
N LEU A 245 -9.61 -9.78 -17.74
CA LEU A 245 -8.55 -8.77 -17.89
C LEU A 245 -8.74 -7.61 -16.92
N CYS A 246 -9.96 -7.11 -16.73
CA CYS A 246 -10.24 -6.07 -15.74
C CYS A 246 -10.00 -6.53 -14.30
N ARG A 247 -10.18 -7.81 -14.00
CA ARG A 247 -9.98 -8.39 -12.66
C ARG A 247 -8.51 -8.51 -12.29
N VAL A 248 -7.60 -8.48 -13.27
CA VAL A 248 -6.15 -8.45 -13.00
C VAL A 248 -5.75 -7.25 -12.16
N SER A 249 -6.36 -6.07 -12.40
CA SER A 249 -6.07 -4.88 -11.59
C SER A 249 -6.47 -5.05 -10.12
N HIS A 250 -7.54 -5.78 -9.86
CA HIS A 250 -7.99 -6.10 -8.50
C HIS A 250 -7.02 -7.04 -7.79
N LEU A 251 -6.54 -8.07 -8.48
CA LEU A 251 -5.50 -8.95 -7.94
C LEU A 251 -4.20 -8.20 -7.68
N ALA A 252 -3.81 -7.29 -8.58
CA ALA A 252 -2.61 -6.47 -8.42
C ALA A 252 -2.72 -5.55 -7.20
N GLN A 253 -3.87 -4.88 -7.01
CA GLN A 253 -4.13 -4.04 -5.85
C GLN A 253 -4.07 -4.84 -4.54
N TRP A 254 -4.84 -5.93 -4.47
CA TRP A 254 -4.87 -6.74 -3.25
C TRP A 254 -3.55 -7.46 -2.99
N GLY A 255 -2.86 -7.88 -4.03
CA GLY A 255 -1.52 -8.44 -3.91
C GLY A 255 -0.52 -7.45 -3.31
N TYR A 256 -0.59 -6.20 -3.77
CA TYR A 256 0.20 -5.11 -3.23
C TYR A 256 -0.15 -4.78 -1.77
N LEU A 257 -1.44 -4.61 -1.46
CA LEU A 257 -1.90 -4.34 -0.09
C LEU A 257 -1.58 -5.48 0.89
N SER A 258 -1.57 -6.72 0.41
CA SER A 258 -1.21 -7.90 1.20
C SER A 258 0.30 -8.10 1.38
N GLY A 259 1.13 -7.33 0.66
CA GLY A 259 2.57 -7.47 0.65
C GLY A 259 3.07 -8.71 -0.13
N TYR A 260 2.23 -9.31 -0.97
CA TYR A 260 2.67 -10.40 -1.85
C TYR A 260 3.50 -9.90 -3.02
N VAL A 261 3.27 -8.66 -3.45
CA VAL A 261 4.03 -8.02 -4.52
C VAL A 261 4.43 -6.59 -4.15
N THR A 262 5.51 -6.11 -4.77
CA THR A 262 5.91 -4.70 -4.72
C THR A 262 5.00 -3.85 -5.62
N TYR A 263 5.13 -2.53 -5.52
CA TYR A 263 4.41 -1.60 -6.41
C TYR A 263 4.76 -1.84 -7.89
N ALA A 264 6.06 -1.99 -8.21
CA ALA A 264 6.51 -2.26 -9.58
C ALA A 264 5.95 -3.59 -10.11
N GLU A 265 5.93 -4.64 -9.28
CA GLU A 265 5.38 -5.95 -9.64
C GLU A 265 3.86 -5.90 -9.88
N ALA A 266 3.15 -5.13 -9.08
CA ALA A 266 1.72 -4.93 -9.27
C ALA A 266 1.43 -4.22 -10.61
N LEU A 267 2.22 -3.21 -10.97
CA LEU A 267 2.13 -2.56 -12.29
C LEU A 267 2.48 -3.51 -13.44
N ALA A 268 3.56 -4.28 -13.30
CA ALA A 268 3.96 -5.28 -14.30
C ALA A 268 2.88 -6.34 -14.52
N MET A 269 2.18 -6.74 -13.45
CA MET A 269 1.05 -7.68 -13.53
C MET A 269 -0.10 -7.12 -14.37
N VAL A 270 -0.37 -5.81 -14.27
CA VAL A 270 -1.46 -5.12 -14.99
C VAL A 270 -1.12 -4.91 -16.47
N GLN A 271 0.13 -4.69 -16.82
CA GLN A 271 0.56 -4.24 -18.14
C GLN A 271 -0.01 -5.08 -19.30
N PRO A 272 0.09 -6.42 -19.35
CA PRO A 272 -0.42 -7.21 -20.47
C PRO A 272 -1.94 -7.09 -20.66
N ALA A 273 -2.66 -6.98 -19.56
CA ALA A 273 -4.11 -6.79 -19.59
C ALA A 273 -4.48 -5.38 -20.12
N ALA A 274 -3.78 -4.35 -19.67
CA ALA A 274 -3.98 -2.97 -20.12
C ALA A 274 -3.70 -2.83 -21.63
N GLU A 275 -2.58 -3.38 -22.12
CA GLU A 275 -2.21 -3.40 -23.54
C GLU A 275 -3.29 -4.09 -24.39
N THR A 276 -3.78 -5.23 -23.94
CA THR A 276 -4.85 -5.96 -24.62
C THR A 276 -6.13 -5.16 -24.68
N LEU A 277 -6.56 -4.57 -23.56
CA LEU A 277 -7.77 -3.74 -23.50
C LEU A 277 -7.63 -2.46 -24.31
N CYS A 278 -6.46 -1.81 -24.27
CA CYS A 278 -6.17 -0.65 -25.09
C CYS A 278 -6.32 -0.93 -26.60
N SER A 279 -5.89 -2.11 -27.04
CA SER A 279 -6.02 -2.51 -28.45
C SER A 279 -7.45 -2.82 -28.88
N ARG A 280 -8.35 -3.19 -27.94
CA ARG A 280 -9.74 -3.59 -28.24
C ARG A 280 -10.74 -2.46 -28.24
N TYR A 281 -10.52 -1.46 -27.41
CA TYR A 281 -11.49 -0.42 -27.14
C TYR A 281 -10.92 0.96 -27.47
N SER A 282 -11.82 1.92 -27.65
CA SER A 282 -11.47 3.32 -27.86
C SER A 282 -11.98 4.24 -26.75
N ASN A 283 -12.79 3.70 -25.84
CA ASN A 283 -13.34 4.45 -24.71
C ASN A 283 -13.78 3.54 -23.55
N TRP A 284 -13.81 4.12 -22.36
CA TRP A 284 -14.15 3.40 -21.14
C TRP A 284 -15.57 2.86 -21.11
N LYS A 285 -16.53 3.57 -21.70
CA LYS A 285 -17.92 3.13 -21.67
C LYS A 285 -18.12 1.80 -22.42
N GLN A 286 -17.43 1.61 -23.55
CA GLN A 286 -17.46 0.33 -24.28
C GLN A 286 -16.78 -0.78 -23.47
N LEU A 287 -15.58 -0.51 -22.93
CA LEU A 287 -14.85 -1.48 -22.12
C LEU A 287 -15.67 -1.91 -20.90
N GLN A 288 -16.21 -0.95 -20.14
CA GLN A 288 -16.99 -1.26 -18.94
C GLN A 288 -18.32 -1.95 -19.27
N LYS A 289 -18.90 -1.70 -20.45
CA LYS A 289 -20.07 -2.45 -20.91
C LYS A 289 -19.74 -3.94 -21.06
N ASP A 290 -18.66 -4.28 -21.76
CA ASP A 290 -18.27 -5.67 -21.98
C ASP A 290 -17.83 -6.36 -20.66
N TYR A 291 -17.19 -5.62 -19.77
CA TYR A 291 -16.89 -6.08 -18.41
C TYR A 291 -18.19 -6.46 -17.67
N LEU A 292 -19.22 -5.59 -17.73
CA LEU A 292 -20.50 -5.83 -17.07
C LEU A 292 -21.28 -6.98 -17.72
N GLU A 293 -21.14 -7.20 -19.02
CA GLU A 293 -21.71 -8.38 -19.69
C GLU A 293 -21.10 -9.68 -19.14
N GLY A 294 -19.78 -9.70 -18.91
CA GLY A 294 -19.08 -10.79 -18.23
C GLY A 294 -19.55 -10.99 -16.79
N TYR A 295 -19.71 -9.90 -16.06
CA TYR A 295 -20.27 -9.92 -14.70
C TYR A 295 -21.68 -10.54 -14.66
N MET A 296 -22.57 -10.08 -15.54
CA MET A 296 -23.95 -10.59 -15.59
C MET A 296 -23.98 -12.09 -15.92
N LYS A 297 -23.15 -12.53 -16.86
CA LYS A 297 -23.04 -13.95 -17.19
C LYS A 297 -22.58 -14.78 -15.97
N TRP A 298 -21.57 -14.29 -15.26
CA TRP A 298 -21.06 -14.94 -14.04
C TRP A 298 -22.12 -14.98 -12.92
N ALA A 299 -22.85 -13.88 -12.73
CA ALA A 299 -23.87 -13.73 -11.69
C ALA A 299 -25.25 -14.34 -12.06
N GLY A 300 -25.40 -14.88 -13.27
CA GLY A 300 -26.69 -15.40 -13.74
C GLY A 300 -27.76 -14.33 -13.94
N LEU A 301 -27.36 -13.07 -14.20
CA LEU A 301 -28.26 -11.93 -14.39
C LEU A 301 -28.61 -11.74 -15.86
N ASN A 302 -29.79 -11.17 -16.11
CA ASN A 302 -30.28 -10.82 -17.45
C ASN A 302 -30.75 -9.37 -17.50
N GLY A 303 -30.77 -8.79 -18.69
CA GLY A 303 -31.28 -7.44 -18.94
C GLY A 303 -30.20 -6.44 -19.31
N ASN A 304 -30.41 -5.16 -18.98
CA ASN A 304 -29.48 -4.11 -19.29
C ASN A 304 -28.34 -4.05 -18.25
N VAL A 305 -27.10 -4.11 -18.71
CA VAL A 305 -25.91 -4.12 -17.84
C VAL A 305 -25.85 -2.90 -16.89
N TRP A 306 -26.29 -1.73 -17.37
CA TRP A 306 -26.27 -0.46 -16.61
C TRP A 306 -27.34 -0.40 -15.51
N THR A 307 -28.29 -1.30 -15.48
CA THR A 307 -29.32 -1.38 -14.42
C THR A 307 -28.93 -2.31 -13.27
N THR A 308 -27.86 -3.07 -13.43
CA THR A 308 -27.31 -3.88 -12.32
C THR A 308 -26.71 -2.99 -11.23
N GLU A 309 -26.59 -3.52 -10.01
CA GLU A 309 -25.98 -2.75 -8.91
C GLU A 309 -24.56 -2.30 -9.26
N ARG A 310 -23.77 -3.18 -9.86
CA ARG A 310 -22.41 -2.83 -10.31
C ARG A 310 -22.43 -1.87 -11.50
N GLY A 311 -23.37 -1.98 -12.41
CA GLY A 311 -23.51 -1.09 -13.57
C GLY A 311 -23.82 0.37 -13.17
N LYS A 312 -24.63 0.56 -12.11
CA LYS A 312 -24.94 1.89 -11.57
C LYS A 312 -23.70 2.63 -11.03
N LEU A 313 -22.67 1.87 -10.63
CA LEU A 313 -21.44 2.46 -10.15
C LEU A 313 -20.70 3.28 -11.21
N TYR A 314 -20.91 2.99 -12.51
CA TYR A 314 -20.30 3.76 -13.57
C TYR A 314 -20.66 5.25 -13.48
N ASP A 315 -21.95 5.56 -13.36
CA ASP A 315 -22.41 6.94 -13.23
C ASP A 315 -22.04 7.54 -11.86
N THR A 316 -21.99 6.70 -10.82
CA THR A 316 -21.54 7.11 -9.48
C THR A 316 -20.09 7.58 -9.52
N ILE A 317 -19.20 6.80 -10.14
CA ILE A 317 -17.77 7.12 -10.29
C ILE A 317 -17.57 8.38 -11.14
N LEU A 318 -18.33 8.53 -12.23
CA LEU A 318 -18.25 9.74 -13.09
C LEU A 318 -18.59 11.03 -12.34
N ASN A 319 -19.45 10.95 -11.31
CA ASN A 319 -19.92 12.10 -10.54
C ASN A 319 -19.20 12.24 -9.18
N ASP A 320 -18.32 11.33 -8.82
CA ASP A 320 -17.56 11.39 -7.58
C ASP A 320 -16.31 12.28 -7.78
N PRO A 321 -16.22 13.42 -7.08
CA PRO A 321 -15.07 14.31 -7.21
C PRO A 321 -13.74 13.65 -6.81
N ASN A 322 -13.78 12.63 -5.95
CA ASN A 322 -12.58 11.87 -5.57
C ASN A 322 -12.12 10.89 -6.66
N MET A 323 -12.99 10.60 -7.63
CA MET A 323 -12.71 9.70 -8.77
C MET A 323 -12.49 10.45 -10.07
N ASN A 324 -12.18 11.74 -9.99
CA ASN A 324 -11.98 12.58 -11.17
C ASN A 324 -10.88 12.01 -12.08
N GLY A 325 -11.20 11.89 -13.37
CA GLY A 325 -10.28 11.39 -14.40
C GLY A 325 -10.22 9.86 -14.53
N VAL A 326 -10.87 9.08 -13.67
CA VAL A 326 -10.83 7.60 -13.75
C VAL A 326 -11.30 7.07 -15.10
N PHE A 327 -12.32 7.70 -15.70
CA PHE A 327 -12.80 7.33 -17.04
C PHE A 327 -12.44 8.37 -18.12
N ASP A 328 -11.27 9.03 -17.99
CA ASP A 328 -10.75 9.91 -19.03
C ASP A 328 -10.23 9.08 -20.22
N ASN A 329 -10.90 9.24 -21.37
CA ASN A 329 -10.52 8.56 -22.61
C ASN A 329 -9.17 9.04 -23.19
N THR A 330 -8.49 9.98 -22.57
CA THR A 330 -7.13 10.38 -22.93
C THR A 330 -6.17 9.21 -22.85
N LEU A 331 -6.37 8.27 -21.89
CA LEU A 331 -5.55 7.07 -21.78
C LEU A 331 -5.57 6.21 -23.04
N PHE A 332 -6.72 6.04 -23.68
CA PHE A 332 -6.81 5.32 -24.97
C PHE A 332 -6.05 6.02 -26.08
N ARG A 333 -6.08 7.35 -26.11
CA ARG A 333 -5.35 8.15 -27.13
C ARG A 333 -3.84 8.12 -26.91
N THR A 334 -3.41 8.13 -25.65
CA THR A 334 -2.00 8.07 -25.27
C THR A 334 -1.44 6.66 -25.46
N GLY A 335 -2.28 5.64 -25.34
CA GLY A 335 -1.85 4.25 -25.28
C GLY A 335 -1.31 3.85 -23.90
N VAL A 336 -0.85 2.61 -23.80
CA VAL A 336 -0.19 2.11 -22.61
C VAL A 336 1.30 2.51 -22.66
N ILE A 337 1.75 3.20 -21.61
CA ILE A 337 3.16 3.48 -21.36
C ILE A 337 3.57 2.50 -20.25
N GLY A 338 4.32 1.48 -20.62
CA GLY A 338 4.77 0.42 -19.72
C GLY A 338 5.90 0.84 -18.77
N LEU A 339 6.38 -0.11 -18.01
CA LEU A 339 7.53 0.09 -17.14
C LEU A 339 8.83 0.22 -17.98
N PRO A 340 9.83 0.94 -17.47
CA PRO A 340 11.17 0.94 -18.06
C PRO A 340 11.72 -0.51 -18.15
N GLU A 341 12.38 -0.85 -19.25
CA GLU A 341 12.87 -2.22 -19.52
C GLU A 341 13.86 -2.76 -18.47
N LEU A 342 14.42 -1.91 -17.63
CA LEU A 342 15.52 -2.26 -16.70
C LEU A 342 15.06 -2.75 -15.33
N SER A 343 13.78 -2.82 -15.02
CA SER A 343 13.42 -2.92 -13.60
C SER A 343 12.70 -4.20 -13.19
N PHE A 344 12.31 -5.12 -14.13
CA PHE A 344 11.39 -6.11 -13.63
C PHE A 344 11.30 -7.41 -14.44
N ASP A 345 11.57 -8.53 -13.78
CA ASP A 345 11.22 -9.86 -14.27
C ASP A 345 9.84 -10.26 -13.76
N TYR A 346 8.82 -10.11 -14.62
CA TYR A 346 7.45 -10.55 -14.34
C TYR A 346 7.35 -12.04 -14.01
N HIS A 347 8.35 -12.83 -14.39
CA HIS A 347 8.36 -14.28 -14.19
C HIS A 347 8.72 -14.72 -12.77
N GLY A 348 9.12 -13.78 -11.91
CA GLY A 348 9.27 -14.06 -10.48
C GLY A 348 10.38 -15.07 -10.15
N ASP A 349 11.33 -15.26 -11.02
CA ASP A 349 12.53 -16.08 -10.76
C ASP A 349 13.52 -15.29 -9.86
N HIS A 350 13.10 -14.99 -8.64
CA HIS A 350 14.04 -14.70 -7.58
C HIS A 350 14.47 -16.01 -6.95
N GLY A 351 15.47 -16.64 -7.58
CA GLY A 351 16.36 -17.57 -6.90
C GLY A 351 15.76 -18.90 -6.47
N GLU A 352 15.30 -19.74 -7.37
CA GLU A 352 15.64 -21.14 -7.25
C GLU A 352 17.10 -21.31 -7.75
N ASN A 353 18.03 -21.00 -6.88
CA ASN A 353 19.37 -21.55 -6.98
C ASN A 353 19.89 -21.84 -5.58
N GLN A 354 19.73 -23.14 -5.23
CA GLN A 354 20.47 -23.97 -4.27
C GLN A 354 20.28 -23.71 -2.79
#